data_3aed9fe60cfaa93be555381a9e5ba2ba
#
_entry.id   3aed9fe60cfaa93be555381a9e5ba2ba
#
_cell.length_a   1.000
_cell.length_b   1.000
_cell.length_c   1.000
_cell.angle_alpha   90.00
_cell.angle_beta   90.00
_cell.angle_gamma   90.00
#
_symmetry.space_group_name_H-M   'P 1'
#
loop_
_entity.id
_entity.type
_entity.pdbx_description
1 polymer ?
#
loop_
_entity_poly.entity_id
_entity_poly.type
_entity_poly.pdbx_seq_one_letter_code
_entity_poly.pdbx_strand_id
1 'polypeptide(L)'
;MDVNSVNSLDRRDAIRMCLSRPWPLLLLVLAVPVHAQQKPAPSSDPLVRMNESVDALTRKVWPSVVQILVSGYGAQEGSRAETRTAVVGPQSSTGSGFVIDPDGYIMTNAHVVSGARRVEVVLPAENADGTLTSALSGRTYTLPARIVGVTTELDLALLKIDGQKLPALPLATYSQIRQGETVFAFGSPIGMRNSLSHGLVSAVARQVDPDSPLIYVQTDAPINPGNSGGPLVNIRGEVVGVNTFIVSQSGGNEGLGFAVPSATIRTVFRQLKQYGTVRRQEIGASFQTITAGMATSLGLVRNYGVIVSDVWPRGPAEAAGLKVGDILLSMDGQPVDNLPTVIYNFRLRESTEQVKLVVQRGGTQHSLSVEAVEERSEFDSVSAMADPQQNLVSELGILGVEITREIAAAATGLRDPYGVIVVARAAGAASEVPLQPKDVIRSVNRTQISTLGSLRDAVRALKPGVPVTLQVQRSGRLIYVSFTLD
;
A
#
# COMPACT_ATOMS: atom_id res chain seq x y z
N MET A 1 69.90 37.45 17.78
CA MET A 1 70.30 38.18 19.00
C MET A 1 69.34 37.68 20.07
N ASP A 2 69.71 36.64 20.71
CA ASP A 2 70.46 36.62 21.99
C ASP A 2 69.59 37.15 23.14
N VAL A 3 69.36 36.59 24.23
CA VAL A 3 70.02 35.48 24.93
C VAL A 3 69.33 35.32 26.30
N ASN A 4 69.10 34.14 26.74
CA ASN A 4 69.38 33.59 28.10
C ASN A 4 68.65 34.19 29.27
N SER A 5 68.29 33.50 30.19
CA SER A 5 68.51 32.17 30.83
C SER A 5 68.32 32.30 32.36
N VAL A 6 67.76 31.28 32.90
CA VAL A 6 68.41 30.47 33.99
C VAL A 6 68.11 30.77 35.45
N ASN A 7 67.70 29.73 36.12
CA ASN A 7 67.95 29.21 37.49
C ASN A 7 67.04 29.65 38.63
N SER A 8 66.27 28.70 39.15
CA SER A 8 66.55 27.61 40.14
C SER A 8 67.09 28.04 41.47
N LEU A 9 66.41 27.64 42.52
CA LEU A 9 66.91 27.00 43.74
C LEU A 9 65.94 27.20 44.93
N ASP A 10 65.31 26.21 45.28
CA ASP A 10 65.34 25.35 46.45
C ASP A 10 65.91 25.98 47.75
N ARG A 11 65.11 25.98 48.82
CA ARG A 11 65.50 25.53 50.14
C ARG A 11 64.36 25.50 51.15
N ARG A 12 64.32 24.39 51.73
CA ARG A 12 63.59 23.97 52.91
C ARG A 12 63.97 24.73 54.15
N ASP A 13 63.08 24.61 55.07
CA ASP A 13 63.20 24.44 56.50
C ASP A 13 62.78 25.57 57.45
N ALA A 14 61.78 25.14 58.18
CA ALA A 14 61.66 25.23 59.67
C ALA A 14 61.29 26.56 60.33
N ILE A 15 60.27 26.56 61.08
CA ILE A 15 60.23 26.57 62.53
C ILE A 15 58.81 26.87 63.05
N ARG A 16 58.41 26.04 63.88
CA ARG A 16 57.33 25.87 64.82
C ARG A 16 56.87 27.13 65.59
N MET A 17 55.61 27.03 65.97
CA MET A 17 54.94 27.37 67.20
C MET A 17 54.44 28.81 67.42
N CYS A 18 53.09 28.94 67.45
CA CYS A 18 52.39 29.30 68.70
C CYS A 18 50.86 29.19 68.54
N LEU A 19 50.28 28.58 69.51
CA LEU A 19 48.87 28.36 69.81
C LEU A 19 48.05 29.67 69.84
N SER A 20 46.80 29.69 69.31
CA SER A 20 45.60 29.82 70.14
C SER A 20 44.35 30.25 69.35
N ARG A 21 43.31 29.55 69.65
CA ARG A 21 41.87 29.81 69.51
C ARG A 21 41.18 29.68 68.09
N PRO A 22 40.17 28.82 68.00
CA PRO A 22 39.30 28.70 66.80
C PRO A 22 38.16 29.70 66.88
N TRP A 23 38.04 30.53 65.87
CA TRP A 23 36.80 31.20 65.57
C TRP A 23 36.00 30.30 64.57
N PRO A 24 34.68 30.05 64.80
CA PRO A 24 33.87 29.32 63.83
C PRO A 24 33.55 30.25 62.67
N LEU A 25 34.15 29.99 61.54
CA LEU A 25 33.67 30.54 60.26
C LEU A 25 32.31 29.93 60.00
N LEU A 26 31.25 30.70 60.20
CA LEU A 26 29.91 30.39 59.81
C LEU A 26 29.84 30.52 58.29
N LEU A 27 29.98 29.38 57.55
CA LEU A 27 29.71 29.28 56.13
C LEU A 27 28.20 29.38 55.95
N LEU A 28 27.73 30.60 55.64
CA LEU A 28 26.36 30.84 55.20
C LEU A 28 26.16 30.25 53.75
N VAL A 29 25.75 28.99 53.69
CA VAL A 29 25.32 28.39 52.43
C VAL A 29 24.00 29.04 52.05
N LEU A 30 24.06 30.02 51.16
CA LEU A 30 22.89 30.53 50.45
C LEU A 30 22.33 29.42 49.59
N ALA A 31 21.37 28.65 50.13
CA ALA A 31 20.56 27.77 49.39
C ALA A 31 19.69 28.59 48.43
N VAL A 32 20.15 28.77 47.18
CA VAL A 32 19.32 29.26 46.08
C VAL A 32 18.25 28.21 45.87
N PRO A 33 16.97 28.53 46.09
CA PRO A 33 15.90 27.58 45.74
C PRO A 33 15.96 27.32 44.24
N VAL A 34 16.40 26.15 43.84
CA VAL A 34 16.19 25.65 42.49
C VAL A 34 14.65 25.55 42.32
N HIS A 35 14.09 26.56 41.73
CA HIS A 35 12.71 26.46 41.27
C HIS A 35 12.68 25.35 40.24
N ALA A 36 12.34 24.14 40.69
CA ALA A 36 11.90 23.11 39.78
C ALA A 36 10.75 23.74 38.97
N GLN A 37 10.93 23.91 37.66
CA GLN A 37 9.87 24.35 36.76
C GLN A 37 8.72 23.33 36.93
N GLN A 38 7.74 23.70 37.73
CA GLN A 38 6.49 22.95 37.82
C GLN A 38 5.89 22.96 36.41
N LYS A 39 5.74 21.76 35.85
CA LYS A 39 4.99 21.57 34.64
C LYS A 39 3.66 22.33 34.80
N PRO A 40 3.31 23.29 33.92
CA PRO A 40 2.08 24.04 34.08
C PRO A 40 0.90 23.07 34.22
N ALA A 41 0.04 23.33 35.18
CA ALA A 41 -1.16 22.57 35.41
C ALA A 41 -1.96 22.55 34.08
N PRO A 42 -2.56 21.43 33.68
CA PRO A 42 -3.31 21.36 32.44
C PRO A 42 -4.39 22.44 32.42
N SER A 43 -4.46 23.21 31.32
CA SER A 43 -5.47 24.27 31.16
C SER A 43 -6.87 23.71 31.36
N SER A 44 -7.72 24.44 32.06
CA SER A 44 -9.12 24.09 32.21
C SER A 44 -9.95 24.36 30.93
N ASP A 45 -9.38 25.12 29.99
CA ASP A 45 -10.02 25.43 28.70
C ASP A 45 -10.03 24.19 27.77
N PRO A 46 -11.20 23.70 27.36
CA PRO A 46 -11.33 22.55 26.49
C PRO A 46 -10.61 22.69 25.14
N LEU A 47 -10.57 23.91 24.57
CA LEU A 47 -9.90 24.18 23.29
C LEU A 47 -8.37 24.11 23.42
N VAL A 48 -7.82 24.60 24.51
CA VAL A 48 -6.38 24.50 24.80
C VAL A 48 -6.00 23.04 24.98
N ARG A 49 -6.78 22.27 25.74
CA ARG A 49 -6.56 20.83 25.94
C ARG A 49 -6.65 20.05 24.63
N MET A 50 -7.59 20.41 23.76
CA MET A 50 -7.70 19.81 22.44
C MET A 50 -6.45 20.07 21.61
N ASN A 51 -5.94 21.32 21.55
CA ASN A 51 -4.71 21.65 20.84
C ASN A 51 -3.50 20.91 21.40
N GLU A 52 -3.36 20.83 22.73
CA GLU A 52 -2.30 20.06 23.36
C GLU A 52 -2.35 18.57 22.98
N SER A 53 -3.56 18.01 22.88
CA SER A 53 -3.77 16.61 22.51
C SER A 53 -3.42 16.36 21.03
N VAL A 54 -3.82 17.28 20.14
CA VAL A 54 -3.48 17.21 18.70
C VAL A 54 -1.97 17.39 18.51
N ASP A 55 -1.34 18.31 19.22
CA ASP A 55 0.11 18.49 19.16
C ASP A 55 0.86 17.23 19.63
N ALA A 56 0.45 16.62 20.73
CA ALA A 56 1.03 15.36 21.21
C ALA A 56 0.85 14.22 20.19
N LEU A 57 -0.33 14.11 19.59
CA LEU A 57 -0.61 13.14 18.53
C LEU A 57 0.29 13.38 17.32
N THR A 58 0.41 14.61 16.88
CA THR A 58 1.22 15.03 15.74
C THR A 58 2.70 14.65 15.93
N ARG A 59 3.27 14.97 17.10
CA ARG A 59 4.64 14.57 17.44
C ARG A 59 4.85 13.05 17.47
N LYS A 60 3.82 12.29 17.83
CA LYS A 60 3.86 10.83 17.85
C LYS A 60 3.83 10.24 16.44
N VAL A 61 3.04 10.80 15.52
CA VAL A 61 2.74 10.22 14.22
C VAL A 61 3.73 10.65 13.14
N TRP A 62 4.11 11.95 13.07
CA TRP A 62 4.96 12.49 12.01
C TRP A 62 6.27 11.74 11.77
N PRO A 63 7.01 11.28 12.80
CA PRO A 63 8.25 10.56 12.56
C PRO A 63 8.12 9.28 11.73
N SER A 64 6.89 8.77 11.65
CA SER A 64 6.58 7.54 10.90
C SER A 64 5.97 7.81 9.52
N VAL A 65 5.58 9.05 9.20
CA VAL A 65 4.97 9.42 7.90
C VAL A 65 6.05 9.82 6.93
N VAL A 66 6.04 9.23 5.74
CA VAL A 66 7.08 9.43 4.73
C VAL A 66 6.48 9.94 3.43
N GLN A 67 7.28 10.70 2.68
CA GLN A 67 7.00 11.02 1.30
C GLN A 67 7.61 9.96 0.39
N ILE A 68 6.88 9.58 -0.64
CA ILE A 68 7.33 8.63 -1.64
C ILE A 68 7.48 9.37 -2.96
N LEU A 69 8.70 9.34 -3.50
CA LEU A 69 9.03 9.90 -4.80
C LEU A 69 9.19 8.75 -5.78
N VAL A 70 8.45 8.81 -6.86
CA VAL A 70 8.48 7.79 -7.91
C VAL A 70 8.89 8.45 -9.21
N SER A 71 9.90 7.90 -9.83
CA SER A 71 10.26 8.23 -11.22
C SER A 71 10.01 7.01 -12.09
N GLY A 72 9.33 7.23 -13.20
CA GLY A 72 8.95 6.18 -14.13
C GLY A 72 8.57 6.75 -15.49
N TYR A 73 7.87 5.97 -16.27
CA TYR A 73 7.28 6.41 -17.52
C TYR A 73 5.76 6.26 -17.42
N GLY A 74 5.05 7.26 -17.89
CA GLY A 74 3.60 7.28 -17.93
C GLY A 74 3.06 8.00 -19.15
N ALA A 75 1.76 7.89 -19.39
CA ALA A 75 1.12 8.68 -20.43
C ALA A 75 1.21 10.16 -20.08
N GLN A 76 1.77 10.98 -20.96
CA GLN A 76 1.77 12.43 -20.79
C GLN A 76 0.34 12.96 -20.96
N GLU A 77 -0.25 13.47 -19.90
CA GLU A 77 -1.46 14.27 -19.94
C GLU A 77 -1.14 15.62 -20.60
N GLY A 78 -1.37 15.73 -21.89
CA GLY A 78 -1.06 17.01 -22.57
C GLY A 78 -1.43 17.11 -24.04
N SER A 79 -1.86 16.05 -24.69
CA SER A 79 -2.40 16.18 -26.03
C SER A 79 -3.93 16.13 -26.00
N ARG A 80 -4.52 17.28 -26.36
CA ARG A 80 -5.96 17.44 -26.62
C ARG A 80 -6.54 16.24 -27.35
N ALA A 81 -7.71 15.86 -26.92
CA ALA A 81 -8.59 14.75 -27.21
C ALA A 81 -8.83 14.32 -28.68
N GLU A 82 -7.88 14.44 -29.59
CA GLU A 82 -8.10 14.08 -31.01
C GLU A 82 -7.18 13.01 -31.58
N THR A 83 -6.12 12.62 -30.85
CA THR A 83 -5.27 11.50 -31.29
C THR A 83 -5.21 10.41 -30.24
N ARG A 84 -5.69 9.23 -30.59
CA ARG A 84 -5.70 8.00 -29.74
C ARG A 84 -4.31 7.40 -29.47
N THR A 85 -3.26 8.19 -29.55
CA THR A 85 -1.87 7.79 -29.31
C THR A 85 -1.42 8.38 -27.99
N ALA A 86 -1.34 7.55 -26.94
CA ALA A 86 -0.69 7.96 -25.70
C ALA A 86 0.82 8.04 -25.94
N VAL A 87 1.38 9.23 -25.89
CA VAL A 87 2.83 9.42 -25.85
C VAL A 87 3.30 9.14 -24.43
N VAL A 88 4.13 8.13 -24.28
CA VAL A 88 4.72 7.77 -22.99
C VAL A 88 6.00 8.57 -22.81
N GLY A 89 6.07 9.36 -21.75
CA GLY A 89 7.23 10.17 -21.38
C GLY A 89 7.67 9.95 -19.94
N PRO A 90 8.83 10.51 -19.55
CA PRO A 90 9.24 10.50 -18.16
C PRO A 90 8.15 11.14 -17.28
N GLN A 91 7.73 10.44 -16.27
CA GLN A 91 6.74 10.92 -15.31
C GLN A 91 7.30 10.78 -13.91
N SER A 92 7.15 11.83 -13.11
CA SER A 92 7.40 11.79 -11.67
C SER A 92 6.09 11.87 -10.95
N SER A 93 5.85 10.96 -10.04
CA SER A 93 4.69 11.01 -9.14
C SER A 93 5.16 11.07 -7.69
N THR A 94 4.31 11.64 -6.86
CA THR A 94 4.57 11.79 -5.43
C THR A 94 3.36 11.31 -4.66
N GLY A 95 3.61 10.56 -3.61
CA GLY A 95 2.58 10.11 -2.68
C GLY A 95 3.10 10.08 -1.26
N SER A 96 2.29 9.57 -0.38
CA SER A 96 2.62 9.36 1.02
C SER A 96 2.72 7.89 1.36
N GLY A 97 3.35 7.60 2.49
CA GLY A 97 3.39 6.29 3.11
C GLY A 97 3.63 6.42 4.60
N PHE A 98 3.65 5.31 5.28
CA PHE A 98 4.03 5.27 6.69
C PHE A 98 4.82 4.01 7.02
N VAL A 99 5.71 4.14 7.98
CA VAL A 99 6.47 3.02 8.52
C VAL A 99 5.53 2.13 9.32
N ILE A 100 5.35 0.89 8.85
CA ILE A 100 4.49 -0.11 9.49
C ILE A 100 5.27 -1.08 10.37
N ASP A 101 6.59 -1.19 10.13
CA ASP A 101 7.48 -2.09 10.86
C ASP A 101 8.84 -1.41 11.08
N PRO A 102 9.42 -1.47 12.29
CA PRO A 102 10.70 -0.82 12.63
C PRO A 102 11.88 -1.21 11.74
N ASP A 103 11.80 -2.35 11.07
CA ASP A 103 12.84 -2.82 10.14
C ASP A 103 12.85 -2.08 8.79
N GLY A 104 12.04 -1.02 8.64
CA GLY A 104 12.02 -0.19 7.43
C GLY A 104 11.02 -0.66 6.38
N TYR A 105 9.98 -1.38 6.78
CA TYR A 105 8.84 -1.64 5.90
C TYR A 105 7.87 -0.45 5.92
N ILE A 106 7.44 -0.05 4.73
CA ILE A 106 6.57 1.11 4.51
C ILE A 106 5.35 0.65 3.74
N MET A 107 4.18 1.01 4.25
CA MET A 107 2.90 0.80 3.58
C MET A 107 2.49 2.05 2.80
N THR A 108 1.99 1.85 1.59
CA THR A 108 1.43 2.90 0.72
C THR A 108 0.38 2.31 -0.21
N ASN A 109 -0.19 3.13 -1.11
CA ASN A 109 -1.08 2.64 -2.16
C ASN A 109 -0.31 2.05 -3.35
N ALA A 110 -0.95 1.12 -4.05
CA ALA A 110 -0.40 0.51 -5.27
C ALA A 110 -0.29 1.53 -6.41
N HIS A 111 -1.29 2.41 -6.57
CA HIS A 111 -1.28 3.44 -7.61
C HIS A 111 -0.13 4.45 -7.43
N VAL A 112 0.36 4.69 -6.20
CA VAL A 112 1.51 5.57 -5.92
C VAL A 112 2.78 5.03 -6.57
N VAL A 113 2.97 3.72 -6.59
CA VAL A 113 4.17 3.06 -7.14
C VAL A 113 3.94 2.43 -8.51
N SER A 114 2.78 2.65 -9.11
CA SER A 114 2.46 2.12 -10.44
C SER A 114 3.38 2.69 -11.50
N GLY A 115 3.96 1.83 -12.34
CA GLY A 115 4.91 2.23 -13.38
C GLY A 115 6.28 2.71 -12.87
N ALA A 116 6.57 2.52 -11.58
CA ALA A 116 7.82 2.94 -10.97
C ALA A 116 9.03 2.22 -11.56
N ARG A 117 10.04 2.98 -11.99
CA ARG A 117 11.40 2.49 -12.26
C ARG A 117 12.27 2.63 -11.01
N ARG A 118 12.13 3.75 -10.34
CA ARG A 118 12.84 4.08 -9.12
C ARG A 118 11.85 4.60 -8.09
N VAL A 119 11.95 4.08 -6.90
CA VAL A 119 11.19 4.54 -5.75
C VAL A 119 12.18 5.04 -4.73
N GLU A 120 11.95 6.24 -4.26
CA GLU A 120 12.73 6.87 -3.19
C GLU A 120 11.78 7.27 -2.07
N VAL A 121 12.24 7.10 -0.86
CA VAL A 121 11.50 7.46 0.35
C VAL A 121 12.23 8.60 1.03
N VAL A 122 11.51 9.68 1.28
CA VAL A 122 12.01 10.83 2.04
C VAL A 122 11.51 10.68 3.47
N LEU A 123 12.44 10.42 4.38
CA LEU A 123 12.18 10.35 5.80
C LEU A 123 12.10 11.77 6.39
N PRO A 124 11.21 12.01 7.38
CA PRO A 124 11.18 13.27 8.12
C PRO A 124 12.49 13.49 8.88
N ALA A 125 12.83 14.75 9.14
CA ALA A 125 13.97 15.08 10.00
C ALA A 125 13.75 14.54 11.42
N GLU A 126 14.82 14.13 12.11
CA GLU A 126 14.78 13.54 13.45
C GLU A 126 14.06 14.40 14.51
N ASN A 127 13.87 15.70 14.26
CA ASN A 127 13.19 16.65 15.16
C ASN A 127 11.99 17.33 14.47
N ALA A 128 11.21 16.61 13.67
CA ALA A 128 10.01 17.14 13.05
C ALA A 128 8.89 17.31 14.10
N ASP A 129 8.99 18.38 14.90
CA ASP A 129 8.06 18.71 15.99
C ASP A 129 6.89 19.61 15.54
N GLY A 130 6.78 19.89 14.24
CA GLY A 130 5.75 20.76 13.68
C GLY A 130 5.97 22.26 13.92
N THR A 131 7.10 22.65 14.54
CA THR A 131 7.46 24.04 14.74
C THR A 131 7.95 24.70 13.45
N LEU A 132 7.88 26.04 13.39
CA LEU A 132 8.42 26.83 12.28
C LEU A 132 9.90 26.51 12.03
N THR A 133 10.69 26.39 13.09
CA THR A 133 12.13 26.05 12.99
C THR A 133 12.34 24.68 12.36
N SER A 134 11.57 23.70 12.75
CA SER A 134 11.59 22.36 12.19
C SER A 134 11.15 22.34 10.71
N ALA A 135 10.09 23.08 10.37
CA ALA A 135 9.61 23.22 9.01
C ALA A 135 10.63 23.89 8.07
N LEU A 136 11.37 24.88 8.58
CA LEU A 136 12.40 25.61 7.83
C LEU A 136 13.77 24.90 7.78
N SER A 137 14.07 23.99 8.72
CA SER A 137 15.39 23.35 8.82
C SER A 137 15.73 22.44 7.65
N GLY A 138 14.73 22.00 6.91
CA GLY A 138 14.90 21.37 5.58
C GLY A 138 15.68 20.05 5.52
N ARG A 139 16.21 19.56 6.64
CA ARG A 139 16.99 18.31 6.66
C ARG A 139 16.06 17.12 6.48
N THR A 140 16.22 16.43 5.37
CA THR A 140 15.53 15.18 5.06
C THR A 140 16.53 14.17 4.56
N TYR A 141 16.25 12.91 4.79
CA TYR A 141 17.03 11.81 4.29
C TYR A 141 16.22 11.12 3.18
N THR A 142 16.78 11.11 1.98
CA THR A 142 16.19 10.36 0.87
C THR A 142 16.91 9.03 0.75
N LEU A 143 16.17 7.95 0.83
CA LEU A 143 16.68 6.59 0.73
C LEU A 143 16.03 5.87 -0.46
N PRO A 144 16.79 5.07 -1.22
CA PRO A 144 16.22 4.20 -2.23
C PRO A 144 15.32 3.16 -1.56
N ALA A 145 14.19 2.86 -2.18
CA ALA A 145 13.26 1.88 -1.70
C ALA A 145 13.07 0.75 -2.72
N ARG A 146 12.97 -0.47 -2.21
CA ARG A 146 12.62 -1.64 -2.98
C ARG A 146 11.15 -1.96 -2.80
N ILE A 147 10.42 -2.21 -3.88
CA ILE A 147 9.06 -2.75 -3.83
C ILE A 147 9.15 -4.22 -3.40
N VAL A 148 8.55 -4.55 -2.27
CA VAL A 148 8.45 -5.92 -1.75
C VAL A 148 7.34 -6.67 -2.46
N GLY A 149 6.19 -6.00 -2.62
CA GLY A 149 5.05 -6.53 -3.35
C GLY A 149 3.94 -5.51 -3.48
N VAL A 150 3.03 -5.78 -4.40
CA VAL A 150 1.91 -4.90 -4.75
C VAL A 150 0.64 -5.73 -4.91
N THR A 151 -0.48 -5.22 -4.43
CA THR A 151 -1.82 -5.73 -4.72
C THR A 151 -2.67 -4.61 -5.29
N THR A 152 -2.85 -4.63 -6.61
CA THR A 152 -3.59 -3.58 -7.34
C THR A 152 -5.08 -3.59 -7.01
N GLU A 153 -5.66 -4.76 -6.74
CA GLU A 153 -7.07 -4.88 -6.38
C GLU A 153 -7.40 -4.21 -5.04
N LEU A 154 -6.50 -4.33 -4.06
CA LEU A 154 -6.67 -3.71 -2.74
C LEU A 154 -6.02 -2.32 -2.67
N ASP A 155 -5.40 -1.91 -3.76
CA ASP A 155 -4.64 -0.66 -3.87
C ASP A 155 -3.63 -0.46 -2.74
N LEU A 156 -2.85 -1.51 -2.42
CA LEU A 156 -1.79 -1.47 -1.41
C LEU A 156 -0.46 -1.93 -1.98
N ALA A 157 0.63 -1.31 -1.52
CA ALA A 157 2.00 -1.70 -1.81
C ALA A 157 2.85 -1.68 -0.56
N LEU A 158 3.77 -2.63 -0.47
CA LEU A 158 4.77 -2.72 0.59
C LEU A 158 6.14 -2.40 0.03
N LEU A 159 6.78 -1.39 0.61
CA LEU A 159 8.14 -0.98 0.28
C LEU A 159 9.10 -1.39 1.40
N LYS A 160 10.38 -1.48 1.07
CA LYS A 160 11.46 -1.73 2.02
C LYS A 160 12.60 -0.77 1.76
N ILE A 161 13.01 -0.06 2.80
CA ILE A 161 14.22 0.76 2.83
C ILE A 161 15.27 0.16 3.77
N ASP A 162 16.53 0.46 3.54
CA ASP A 162 17.59 0.11 4.46
C ASP A 162 17.55 1.07 5.66
N GLY A 163 17.02 0.58 6.75
CA GLY A 163 16.86 1.31 8.00
C GLY A 163 16.50 0.37 9.13
N GLN A 164 16.95 0.68 10.32
CA GLN A 164 16.65 -0.09 11.52
C GLN A 164 16.15 0.83 12.62
N LYS A 165 15.23 0.30 13.45
CA LYS A 165 14.63 1.01 14.58
C LYS A 165 13.87 2.28 14.19
N LEU A 166 13.27 2.27 12.99
CA LEU A 166 12.39 3.36 12.56
C LEU A 166 11.13 3.40 13.43
N PRO A 167 10.60 4.59 13.74
CA PRO A 167 9.33 4.69 14.42
C PRO A 167 8.22 4.11 13.53
N ALA A 168 7.50 3.09 14.02
CA ALA A 168 6.42 2.44 13.29
C ALA A 168 5.07 2.75 13.94
N LEU A 169 4.03 2.92 13.12
CA LEU A 169 2.66 3.15 13.61
C LEU A 169 1.95 1.83 13.89
N PRO A 170 1.31 1.69 15.06
CA PRO A 170 0.46 0.54 15.33
C PRO A 170 -0.83 0.60 14.50
N LEU A 171 -1.32 -0.57 14.08
CA LEU A 171 -2.62 -0.69 13.43
C LEU A 171 -3.73 -0.80 14.47
N ALA A 172 -4.79 0.00 14.32
CA ALA A 172 -5.99 -0.09 15.14
C ALA A 172 -6.65 -1.46 15.00
N THR A 173 -7.28 -1.93 16.08
CA THR A 173 -8.13 -3.11 16.03
C THR A 173 -9.42 -2.75 15.32
N TYR A 174 -9.64 -3.27 14.12
CA TYR A 174 -10.74 -2.84 13.24
C TYR A 174 -12.13 -2.99 13.89
N SER A 175 -12.36 -4.06 14.64
CA SER A 175 -13.64 -4.27 15.34
C SER A 175 -13.93 -3.24 16.45
N GLN A 176 -12.95 -2.43 16.84
CA GLN A 176 -13.10 -1.37 17.84
C GLN A 176 -13.32 0.02 17.20
N ILE A 177 -13.15 0.15 15.90
CA ILE A 177 -13.41 1.41 15.19
C ILE A 177 -14.90 1.69 15.20
N ARG A 178 -15.29 2.94 15.48
CA ARG A 178 -16.68 3.36 15.58
C ARG A 178 -16.98 4.53 14.64
N GLN A 179 -18.18 4.54 14.11
CA GLN A 179 -18.72 5.71 13.42
C GLN A 179 -18.77 6.90 14.38
N GLY A 180 -18.36 8.09 13.93
CA GLY A 180 -18.24 9.28 14.76
C GLY A 180 -16.89 9.39 15.51
N GLU A 181 -16.00 8.40 15.42
CA GLU A 181 -14.65 8.48 16.00
C GLU A 181 -13.84 9.55 15.27
N THR A 182 -13.16 10.41 16.04
CA THR A 182 -12.26 11.43 15.50
C THR A 182 -11.03 10.78 14.84
N VAL A 183 -10.74 11.21 13.61
CA VAL A 183 -9.59 10.74 12.84
C VAL A 183 -8.81 11.88 12.20
N PHE A 184 -7.55 11.61 11.93
CA PHE A 184 -6.62 12.54 11.33
C PHE A 184 -5.95 11.88 10.12
N ALA A 185 -6.02 12.52 8.97
CA ALA A 185 -5.32 12.07 7.77
C ALA A 185 -3.99 12.80 7.68
N PHE A 186 -2.91 12.03 7.65
CA PHE A 186 -1.54 12.52 7.51
C PHE A 186 -1.04 12.25 6.10
N GLY A 187 -0.27 13.20 5.57
CA GLY A 187 0.35 13.07 4.27
C GLY A 187 1.44 14.08 4.02
N SER A 188 2.17 13.87 2.94
CA SER A 188 3.23 14.75 2.47
C SER A 188 2.99 15.11 1.00
N PRO A 189 1.97 15.96 0.71
CA PRO A 189 1.62 16.32 -0.66
C PRO A 189 2.74 17.06 -1.37
N ILE A 190 2.67 17.10 -2.70
CA ILE A 190 3.65 17.64 -3.65
C ILE A 190 4.34 18.91 -3.12
N GLY A 191 5.61 18.78 -2.73
CA GLY A 191 6.43 19.90 -2.25
C GLY A 191 6.05 20.51 -0.90
N MET A 192 4.93 20.10 -0.32
CA MET A 192 4.46 20.51 1.01
C MET A 192 4.61 19.36 1.98
N ARG A 193 5.53 19.49 2.92
CA ARG A 193 5.76 18.48 3.95
C ARG A 193 4.72 18.63 5.04
N ASN A 194 4.32 17.49 5.63
CA ASN A 194 3.56 17.46 6.87
C ASN A 194 2.18 18.12 6.77
N SER A 195 1.34 17.64 5.87
CA SER A 195 -0.07 18.04 5.82
C SER A 195 -0.93 17.18 6.74
N LEU A 196 -1.72 17.82 7.57
CA LEU A 196 -2.66 17.22 8.49
C LEU A 196 -4.06 17.70 8.17
N SER A 197 -5.00 16.79 8.00
CA SER A 197 -6.43 17.09 7.96
C SER A 197 -7.17 16.30 9.04
N HIS A 198 -8.31 16.81 9.49
CA HIS A 198 -9.08 16.29 10.61
C HIS A 198 -10.53 16.10 10.21
N GLY A 199 -11.13 15.03 10.71
CA GLY A 199 -12.53 14.70 10.50
C GLY A 199 -12.97 13.54 11.40
N LEU A 200 -14.01 12.84 10.97
CA LEU A 200 -14.62 11.73 11.68
C LEU A 200 -14.66 10.48 10.78
N VAL A 201 -14.81 9.33 11.39
CA VAL A 201 -15.24 8.11 10.70
C VAL A 201 -16.70 8.25 10.35
N SER A 202 -17.00 8.53 9.07
CA SER A 202 -18.37 8.65 8.56
C SER A 202 -19.08 7.30 8.42
N ALA A 203 -18.31 6.23 8.07
CA ALA A 203 -18.77 4.85 8.09
C ALA A 203 -17.58 3.90 8.28
N VAL A 204 -17.76 2.84 9.05
CA VAL A 204 -16.70 1.86 9.31
C VAL A 204 -16.50 0.87 8.16
N ALA A 205 -17.56 0.58 7.39
CA ALA A 205 -17.54 -0.34 6.25
C ALA A 205 -18.45 0.22 5.14
N ARG A 206 -17.87 0.84 4.14
CA ARG A 206 -18.59 1.38 3.00
C ARG A 206 -18.18 0.64 1.74
N GLN A 207 -19.13 0.02 1.06
CA GLN A 207 -18.99 -0.43 -0.32
C GLN A 207 -19.28 0.77 -1.23
N VAL A 208 -18.32 1.15 -2.05
CA VAL A 208 -18.44 2.32 -2.95
C VAL A 208 -19.03 1.90 -4.29
N ASP A 209 -18.61 0.76 -4.80
CA ASP A 209 -19.10 0.16 -6.03
C ASP A 209 -19.90 -1.10 -5.68
N PRO A 210 -21.20 -1.18 -6.02
CA PRO A 210 -22.03 -2.35 -5.76
C PRO A 210 -21.51 -3.65 -6.38
N ASP A 211 -20.77 -3.55 -7.50
CA ASP A 211 -20.19 -4.69 -8.20
C ASP A 211 -18.83 -5.08 -7.64
N SER A 212 -18.21 -4.21 -6.81
CA SER A 212 -16.95 -4.48 -6.13
C SER A 212 -17.18 -4.92 -4.69
N PRO A 213 -16.59 -6.04 -4.26
CA PRO A 213 -16.73 -6.52 -2.89
C PRO A 213 -15.84 -5.77 -1.88
N LEU A 214 -15.15 -4.72 -2.33
CA LEU A 214 -14.26 -3.94 -1.49
C LEU A 214 -15.02 -3.05 -0.51
N ILE A 215 -14.56 -3.04 0.73
CA ILE A 215 -15.07 -2.14 1.76
C ILE A 215 -13.97 -1.17 2.19
N TYR A 216 -14.41 0.03 2.54
CA TYR A 216 -13.54 1.13 2.97
C TYR A 216 -14.03 1.74 4.27
N VAL A 217 -13.12 2.33 5.03
CA VAL A 217 -13.48 3.31 6.06
C VAL A 217 -13.76 4.62 5.34
N GLN A 218 -14.97 5.15 5.51
CA GLN A 218 -15.34 6.46 4.98
C GLN A 218 -15.04 7.53 6.03
N THR A 219 -14.51 8.66 5.59
CA THR A 219 -14.20 9.82 6.43
C THR A 219 -14.56 11.12 5.72
N ASP A 220 -14.93 12.15 6.48
CA ASP A 220 -15.07 13.52 6.02
C ASP A 220 -13.79 14.35 6.19
N ALA A 221 -12.74 13.77 6.81
CA ALA A 221 -11.42 14.38 6.81
C ALA A 221 -10.99 14.67 5.36
N PRO A 222 -10.56 15.90 5.03
CA PRO A 222 -10.13 16.25 3.69
C PRO A 222 -8.99 15.36 3.19
N ILE A 223 -9.28 14.51 2.20
CA ILE A 223 -8.30 13.75 1.44
C ILE A 223 -8.07 14.47 0.12
N ASN A 224 -6.82 14.74 -0.21
CA ASN A 224 -6.40 15.43 -1.43
C ASN A 224 -5.19 14.72 -2.03
N PRO A 225 -4.85 14.95 -3.31
CA PRO A 225 -3.63 14.45 -3.91
C PRO A 225 -2.41 14.75 -3.03
N GLY A 226 -1.68 13.69 -2.64
CA GLY A 226 -0.55 13.75 -1.72
C GLY A 226 -0.81 13.13 -0.35
N ASN A 227 -2.05 13.02 0.12
CA ASN A 227 -2.39 12.22 1.29
C ASN A 227 -2.56 10.73 0.95
N SER A 228 -2.76 10.40 -0.33
CA SER A 228 -2.89 9.01 -0.79
C SER A 228 -1.66 8.18 -0.39
N GLY A 229 -1.89 7.02 0.19
CA GLY A 229 -0.87 6.14 0.76
C GLY A 229 -0.48 6.50 2.21
N GLY A 230 -0.80 7.70 2.67
CA GLY A 230 -0.59 8.12 4.05
C GLY A 230 -1.60 7.51 5.03
N PRO A 231 -1.32 7.52 6.34
CA PRO A 231 -2.18 6.91 7.34
C PRO A 231 -3.37 7.82 7.70
N LEU A 232 -4.54 7.20 7.88
CA LEU A 232 -5.65 7.73 8.64
C LEU A 232 -5.52 7.20 10.06
N VAL A 233 -5.34 8.06 11.06
CA VAL A 233 -5.09 7.65 12.43
C VAL A 233 -6.17 8.14 13.39
N ASN A 234 -6.40 7.41 14.46
CA ASN A 234 -7.29 7.82 15.55
C ASN A 234 -6.53 8.68 16.59
N ILE A 235 -7.25 9.15 17.60
CA ILE A 235 -6.70 9.97 18.69
C ILE A 235 -5.60 9.27 19.51
N ARG A 236 -5.44 7.95 19.40
CA ARG A 236 -4.38 7.17 20.06
C ARG A 236 -3.12 7.07 19.18
N GLY A 237 -3.16 7.57 17.94
CA GLY A 237 -2.09 7.42 16.95
C GLY A 237 -2.01 6.03 16.35
N GLU A 238 -3.11 5.29 16.33
CA GLU A 238 -3.23 4.00 15.71
C GLU A 238 -3.82 4.16 14.30
N VAL A 239 -3.29 3.46 13.32
CA VAL A 239 -3.75 3.51 11.94
C VAL A 239 -5.10 2.82 11.79
N VAL A 240 -6.13 3.58 11.46
CA VAL A 240 -7.48 3.14 11.14
C VAL A 240 -7.56 2.64 9.69
N GLY A 241 -6.81 3.30 8.79
CA GLY A 241 -6.77 2.94 7.38
C GLY A 241 -5.64 3.63 6.62
N VAL A 242 -5.49 3.28 5.33
CA VAL A 242 -4.62 3.97 4.35
C VAL A 242 -5.51 4.87 3.50
N ASN A 243 -5.26 6.18 3.51
CA ASN A 243 -5.96 7.13 2.66
C ASN A 243 -5.77 6.76 1.19
N THR A 244 -6.85 6.62 0.43
CA THR A 244 -6.76 6.04 -0.91
C THR A 244 -7.34 6.96 -1.98
N PHE A 245 -8.63 7.31 -1.91
CA PHE A 245 -9.29 8.13 -2.90
C PHE A 245 -10.45 8.94 -2.31
N ILE A 246 -10.99 9.84 -3.13
CA ILE A 246 -12.22 10.58 -2.88
C ILE A 246 -13.26 10.25 -3.95
N VAL A 247 -14.52 10.33 -3.60
CA VAL A 247 -15.62 10.42 -4.56
C VAL A 247 -16.01 11.90 -4.66
N SER A 248 -15.89 12.45 -5.86
CA SER A 248 -16.11 13.89 -6.08
C SER A 248 -16.63 14.14 -7.49
N GLN A 249 -17.53 15.10 -7.63
CA GLN A 249 -18.01 15.60 -8.93
C GLN A 249 -17.16 16.75 -9.45
N SER A 250 -16.56 17.52 -8.55
CA SER A 250 -15.74 18.69 -8.87
C SER A 250 -14.24 18.40 -8.99
N GLY A 251 -13.81 17.16 -8.63
CA GLY A 251 -12.39 16.78 -8.55
C GLY A 251 -11.69 17.18 -7.25
N GLY A 252 -12.36 17.96 -6.38
CA GLY A 252 -11.90 18.33 -5.04
C GLY A 252 -12.57 17.51 -3.93
N ASN A 253 -12.15 17.71 -2.68
CA ASN A 253 -12.77 17.06 -1.54
C ASN A 253 -14.20 17.59 -1.28
N GLU A 254 -15.18 16.69 -1.25
CA GLU A 254 -16.59 16.95 -0.96
C GLU A 254 -17.05 16.25 0.34
N GLY A 255 -16.13 15.91 1.23
CA GLY A 255 -16.43 15.19 2.48
C GLY A 255 -16.63 13.68 2.29
N LEU A 256 -16.23 13.13 1.13
CA LEU A 256 -16.34 11.72 0.79
C LEU A 256 -14.95 11.11 0.55
N GLY A 257 -14.18 10.99 1.62
CA GLY A 257 -12.88 10.34 1.63
C GLY A 257 -12.98 8.86 2.00
N PHE A 258 -12.10 8.04 1.42
CA PHE A 258 -12.09 6.59 1.60
C PHE A 258 -10.68 6.09 1.92
N ALA A 259 -10.61 5.20 2.91
CA ALA A 259 -9.37 4.59 3.36
C ALA A 259 -9.49 3.06 3.40
N VAL A 260 -8.43 2.35 2.97
CA VAL A 260 -8.36 0.88 3.10
C VAL A 260 -8.27 0.51 4.57
N PRO A 261 -9.15 -0.38 5.10
CA PRO A 261 -9.24 -0.66 6.54
C PRO A 261 -7.98 -1.30 7.14
N SER A 262 -7.72 -1.03 8.42
CA SER A 262 -6.58 -1.58 9.18
C SER A 262 -6.52 -3.12 9.19
N ALA A 263 -7.66 -3.80 9.16
CA ALA A 263 -7.71 -5.27 9.05
C ALA A 263 -7.13 -5.76 7.73
N THR A 264 -7.51 -5.12 6.62
CA THR A 264 -6.97 -5.41 5.28
C THR A 264 -5.47 -5.13 5.23
N ILE A 265 -5.03 -3.98 5.78
CA ILE A 265 -3.61 -3.61 5.85
C ILE A 265 -2.81 -4.68 6.59
N ARG A 266 -3.29 -5.16 7.73
CA ARG A 266 -2.63 -6.20 8.55
C ARG A 266 -2.39 -7.48 7.77
N THR A 267 -3.42 -7.96 7.08
CA THR A 267 -3.34 -9.20 6.28
C THR A 267 -2.41 -9.03 5.09
N VAL A 268 -2.55 -7.93 4.35
CA VAL A 268 -1.72 -7.62 3.18
C VAL A 268 -0.25 -7.45 3.59
N PHE A 269 0.04 -6.69 4.65
CA PHE A 269 1.40 -6.51 5.15
C PHE A 269 2.08 -7.84 5.44
N ARG A 270 1.40 -8.72 6.19
CA ARG A 270 1.96 -10.03 6.54
C ARG A 270 2.24 -10.88 5.32
N GLN A 271 1.29 -10.96 4.37
CA GLN A 271 1.43 -11.77 3.17
C GLN A 271 2.51 -11.19 2.22
N LEU A 272 2.51 -9.89 1.99
CA LEU A 272 3.55 -9.26 1.17
C LEU A 272 4.95 -9.38 1.80
N LYS A 273 5.07 -9.25 3.12
CA LYS A 273 6.34 -9.44 3.83
C LYS A 273 6.85 -10.87 3.71
N GLN A 274 5.98 -11.85 3.79
CA GLN A 274 6.32 -13.27 3.79
C GLN A 274 6.49 -13.85 2.38
N TYR A 275 5.61 -13.49 1.44
CA TYR A 275 5.51 -14.14 0.13
C TYR A 275 5.79 -13.20 -1.05
N GLY A 276 5.84 -11.89 -0.84
CA GLY A 276 5.93 -10.89 -1.91
C GLY A 276 4.63 -10.69 -2.69
N THR A 277 3.62 -11.52 -2.46
CA THR A 277 2.30 -11.48 -3.12
C THR A 277 1.20 -11.71 -2.11
N VAL A 278 -0.02 -11.25 -2.44
CA VAL A 278 -1.23 -11.55 -1.67
C VAL A 278 -1.85 -12.82 -2.24
N ARG A 279 -1.88 -13.86 -1.43
CA ARG A 279 -2.50 -15.15 -1.76
C ARG A 279 -3.99 -15.08 -1.43
N ARG A 280 -4.81 -15.50 -2.36
CA ARG A 280 -6.25 -15.55 -2.18
C ARG A 280 -6.68 -16.98 -1.91
N GLN A 281 -7.65 -17.10 -1.02
CA GLN A 281 -8.32 -18.36 -0.77
C GLN A 281 -9.64 -18.37 -1.52
N GLU A 282 -10.00 -19.52 -2.07
CA GLU A 282 -11.26 -19.78 -2.73
C GLU A 282 -11.77 -21.16 -2.40
N ILE A 283 -13.02 -21.40 -2.68
CA ILE A 283 -13.63 -22.73 -2.48
C ILE A 283 -14.15 -23.34 -3.78
N GLY A 284 -13.88 -22.72 -4.92
CA GLY A 284 -14.40 -23.16 -6.21
C GLY A 284 -15.90 -22.89 -6.39
N ALA A 285 -16.37 -21.74 -5.90
CA ALA A 285 -17.74 -21.27 -6.08
C ALA A 285 -17.78 -19.76 -6.28
N SER A 286 -18.74 -19.27 -7.06
CA SER A 286 -19.05 -17.87 -7.24
C SER A 286 -20.32 -17.48 -6.49
N PHE A 287 -20.33 -16.24 -6.01
CA PHE A 287 -21.41 -15.70 -5.21
C PHE A 287 -21.93 -14.40 -5.79
N GLN A 288 -23.22 -14.14 -5.61
CA GLN A 288 -23.87 -12.93 -6.10
C GLN A 288 -24.85 -12.38 -5.06
N THR A 289 -24.96 -11.06 -4.98
CA THR A 289 -25.98 -10.42 -4.14
C THR A 289 -27.37 -10.66 -4.69
N ILE A 290 -28.30 -11.08 -3.84
CA ILE A 290 -29.71 -11.25 -4.21
C ILE A 290 -30.34 -9.87 -4.43
N THR A 291 -30.84 -9.62 -5.63
CA THR A 291 -31.64 -8.44 -5.93
C THR A 291 -33.13 -8.73 -5.79
N ALA A 292 -33.96 -7.71 -5.63
CA ALA A 292 -35.41 -7.87 -5.56
C ALA A 292 -35.98 -8.56 -6.82
N GLY A 293 -35.42 -8.24 -8.01
CA GLY A 293 -35.79 -8.89 -9.28
C GLY A 293 -35.46 -10.37 -9.28
N MET A 294 -34.25 -10.76 -8.82
CA MET A 294 -33.87 -12.17 -8.68
C MET A 294 -34.77 -12.91 -7.70
N ALA A 295 -35.06 -12.31 -6.55
CA ALA A 295 -35.92 -12.92 -5.56
C ALA A 295 -37.31 -13.25 -6.11
N THR A 296 -37.88 -12.31 -6.87
CA THR A 296 -39.18 -12.51 -7.51
C THR A 296 -39.14 -13.57 -8.60
N SER A 297 -38.18 -13.49 -9.54
CA SER A 297 -38.09 -14.39 -10.71
C SER A 297 -37.70 -15.82 -10.34
N LEU A 298 -36.89 -16.00 -9.30
CA LEU A 298 -36.45 -17.30 -8.81
C LEU A 298 -37.33 -17.86 -7.66
N GLY A 299 -38.35 -17.10 -7.21
CA GLY A 299 -39.23 -17.50 -6.11
C GLY A 299 -38.49 -17.68 -4.79
N LEU A 300 -37.49 -16.85 -4.49
CA LEU A 300 -36.69 -16.94 -3.29
C LEU A 300 -37.50 -16.49 -2.07
N VAL A 301 -37.24 -17.12 -0.92
CA VAL A 301 -37.91 -16.80 0.37
C VAL A 301 -37.50 -15.42 0.89
N ARG A 302 -36.32 -14.91 0.48
CA ARG A 302 -35.77 -13.61 0.91
C ARG A 302 -35.32 -12.79 -0.29
N ASN A 303 -35.47 -11.49 -0.19
CA ASN A 303 -35.11 -10.52 -1.25
C ASN A 303 -33.76 -9.82 -1.00
N TYR A 304 -32.95 -10.39 -0.13
CA TYR A 304 -31.60 -9.92 0.24
C TYR A 304 -30.71 -11.12 0.56
N GLY A 305 -29.42 -10.88 0.70
CA GLY A 305 -28.42 -11.89 1.03
C GLY A 305 -27.57 -12.28 -0.17
N VAL A 306 -26.98 -13.44 -0.12
CA VAL A 306 -26.03 -13.94 -1.09
C VAL A 306 -26.47 -15.30 -1.60
N ILE A 307 -26.53 -15.45 -2.93
CA ILE A 307 -26.82 -16.70 -3.62
C ILE A 307 -25.55 -17.26 -4.26
N VAL A 308 -25.42 -18.58 -4.26
CA VAL A 308 -24.39 -19.29 -5.03
C VAL A 308 -24.79 -19.24 -6.51
N SER A 309 -24.00 -18.50 -7.30
CA SER A 309 -24.27 -18.32 -8.74
C SER A 309 -23.57 -19.35 -9.61
N ASP A 310 -22.44 -19.91 -9.13
CA ASP A 310 -21.68 -20.95 -9.82
C ASP A 310 -20.96 -21.87 -8.83
N VAL A 311 -20.78 -23.12 -9.20
CA VAL A 311 -19.97 -24.12 -8.49
C VAL A 311 -19.10 -24.84 -9.52
N TRP A 312 -17.80 -24.77 -9.32
CA TRP A 312 -16.84 -25.30 -10.27
C TRP A 312 -16.84 -26.82 -10.28
N PRO A 313 -16.95 -27.43 -11.46
CA PRO A 313 -16.91 -28.87 -11.61
C PRO A 313 -15.59 -29.44 -11.04
N ARG A 314 -15.71 -30.46 -10.23
CA ARG A 314 -14.58 -31.12 -9.53
C ARG A 314 -13.83 -30.23 -8.55
N GLY A 315 -14.42 -29.09 -8.18
CA GLY A 315 -13.90 -28.18 -7.16
C GLY A 315 -14.27 -28.59 -5.72
N PRO A 316 -13.65 -27.94 -4.72
CA PRO A 316 -13.91 -28.23 -3.31
C PRO A 316 -15.36 -28.01 -2.91
N ALA A 317 -16.02 -26.97 -3.44
CA ALA A 317 -17.42 -26.66 -3.16
C ALA A 317 -18.36 -27.75 -3.67
N GLU A 318 -18.13 -28.27 -4.88
CA GLU A 318 -18.92 -29.39 -5.42
C GLU A 318 -18.72 -30.65 -4.57
N ALA A 319 -17.46 -30.95 -4.21
CA ALA A 319 -17.15 -32.11 -3.36
C ALA A 319 -17.82 -32.04 -1.99
N ALA A 320 -17.96 -30.82 -1.43
CA ALA A 320 -18.68 -30.59 -0.17
C ALA A 320 -20.20 -30.56 -0.31
N GLY A 321 -20.73 -30.65 -1.53
CA GLY A 321 -22.17 -30.69 -1.82
C GLY A 321 -22.84 -29.31 -1.90
N LEU A 322 -22.07 -28.22 -2.07
CA LEU A 322 -22.62 -26.90 -2.40
C LEU A 322 -23.27 -26.95 -3.80
N LYS A 323 -24.38 -26.23 -3.99
CA LYS A 323 -25.11 -26.22 -5.27
C LYS A 323 -25.45 -24.79 -5.70
N VAL A 324 -25.51 -24.60 -6.99
CA VAL A 324 -26.05 -23.36 -7.59
C VAL A 324 -27.48 -23.16 -7.09
N GLY A 325 -27.81 -21.94 -6.70
CA GLY A 325 -29.10 -21.58 -6.11
C GLY A 325 -29.16 -21.69 -4.57
N ASP A 326 -28.14 -22.22 -3.91
CA ASP A 326 -28.05 -22.18 -2.45
C ASP A 326 -27.96 -20.72 -1.98
N ILE A 327 -28.69 -20.38 -0.92
CA ILE A 327 -28.59 -19.06 -0.27
C ILE A 327 -27.67 -19.18 0.94
N LEU A 328 -26.58 -18.44 0.95
CA LEU A 328 -25.62 -18.44 2.03
C LEU A 328 -26.17 -17.71 3.26
N LEU A 329 -26.27 -18.38 4.40
CA LEU A 329 -26.79 -17.84 5.65
C LEU A 329 -25.68 -17.41 6.60
N SER A 330 -24.62 -18.23 6.70
CA SER A 330 -23.46 -17.91 7.51
C SER A 330 -22.20 -18.56 6.96
N MET A 331 -21.07 -17.95 7.30
CA MET A 331 -19.73 -18.42 6.99
C MET A 331 -18.88 -18.36 8.25
N ASP A 332 -18.28 -19.48 8.65
CA ASP A 332 -17.52 -19.63 9.90
C ASP A 332 -18.27 -19.09 11.15
N GLY A 333 -19.57 -19.29 11.19
CA GLY A 333 -20.44 -18.81 12.27
C GLY A 333 -20.82 -17.32 12.19
N GLN A 334 -20.31 -16.58 11.23
CA GLN A 334 -20.70 -15.18 11.00
C GLN A 334 -21.87 -15.11 10.01
N PRO A 335 -22.94 -14.35 10.32
CA PRO A 335 -24.05 -14.17 9.40
C PRO A 335 -23.57 -13.51 8.09
N VAL A 336 -24.18 -13.92 6.96
CA VAL A 336 -23.91 -13.37 5.64
C VAL A 336 -25.18 -12.77 5.06
N ASP A 337 -25.21 -11.43 4.97
CA ASP A 337 -26.33 -10.68 4.42
C ASP A 337 -25.98 -9.95 3.11
N ASN A 338 -24.71 -9.92 2.73
CA ASN A 338 -24.22 -9.29 1.51
C ASN A 338 -22.92 -9.90 1.02
N LEU A 339 -22.59 -9.68 -0.26
CA LEU A 339 -21.40 -10.21 -0.89
C LEU A 339 -20.08 -9.68 -0.27
N PRO A 340 -19.95 -8.39 0.10
CA PRO A 340 -18.75 -7.91 0.78
C PRO A 340 -18.39 -8.71 2.05
N THR A 341 -19.36 -9.15 2.82
CA THR A 341 -19.09 -9.99 4.00
C THR A 341 -18.44 -11.32 3.63
N VAL A 342 -18.87 -11.96 2.54
CA VAL A 342 -18.26 -13.21 2.05
C VAL A 342 -16.81 -12.97 1.65
N ILE A 343 -16.58 -11.99 0.80
CA ILE A 343 -15.25 -11.69 0.26
C ILE A 343 -14.30 -11.23 1.37
N TYR A 344 -14.79 -10.40 2.30
CA TYR A 344 -14.01 -9.95 3.46
C TYR A 344 -13.55 -11.14 4.31
N ASN A 345 -14.42 -12.11 4.59
CA ASN A 345 -14.08 -13.31 5.33
C ASN A 345 -13.04 -14.16 4.60
N PHE A 346 -13.14 -14.33 3.29
CA PHE A 346 -12.12 -15.04 2.50
C PHE A 346 -10.76 -14.33 2.52
N ARG A 347 -10.75 -13.00 2.39
CA ARG A 347 -9.51 -12.20 2.35
C ARG A 347 -8.78 -12.13 3.68
N LEU A 348 -9.49 -12.18 4.80
CA LEU A 348 -8.89 -12.19 6.13
C LEU A 348 -8.42 -13.59 6.56
N ARG A 349 -8.78 -14.61 5.80
CA ARG A 349 -8.37 -15.98 6.10
C ARG A 349 -6.87 -16.15 5.92
N GLU A 350 -6.25 -16.79 6.89
CA GLU A 350 -4.79 -17.01 6.93
C GLU A 350 -4.40 -18.45 6.59
N SER A 351 -5.37 -19.35 6.60
CA SER A 351 -5.13 -20.80 6.46
C SER A 351 -6.01 -21.42 5.38
N THR A 352 -5.53 -22.52 4.81
CA THR A 352 -6.27 -23.46 3.95
C THR A 352 -7.24 -24.35 4.72
N GLU A 353 -7.63 -23.95 5.95
CA GLU A 353 -8.59 -24.68 6.76
C GLU A 353 -9.97 -24.69 6.11
N GLN A 354 -10.75 -25.69 6.47
CA GLN A 354 -12.11 -25.83 5.97
C GLN A 354 -12.97 -24.62 6.32
N VAL A 355 -13.75 -24.16 5.35
CA VAL A 355 -14.75 -23.09 5.49
C VAL A 355 -16.07 -23.73 5.89
N LYS A 356 -16.63 -23.34 7.02
CA LYS A 356 -17.94 -23.82 7.47
C LYS A 356 -19.02 -22.91 6.89
N LEU A 357 -19.86 -23.47 6.03
CA LEU A 357 -20.97 -22.75 5.40
C LEU A 357 -22.29 -23.29 5.97
N VAL A 358 -23.22 -22.40 6.24
CA VAL A 358 -24.63 -22.75 6.43
C VAL A 358 -25.39 -22.15 5.27
N VAL A 359 -26.06 -23.00 4.49
CA VAL A 359 -26.83 -22.59 3.32
C VAL A 359 -28.29 -23.00 3.43
N GLN A 360 -29.16 -22.26 2.77
CA GLN A 360 -30.57 -22.60 2.62
C GLN A 360 -30.83 -23.12 1.21
N ARG A 361 -31.38 -24.30 1.10
CA ARG A 361 -31.75 -24.98 -0.15
C ARG A 361 -33.19 -25.46 -0.07
N GLY A 362 -34.10 -24.97 -0.91
CA GLY A 362 -35.47 -25.40 -0.96
C GLY A 362 -36.19 -25.37 0.39
N GLY A 363 -35.93 -24.38 1.23
CA GLY A 363 -36.52 -24.24 2.58
C GLY A 363 -35.78 -24.98 3.71
N THR A 364 -34.80 -25.84 3.40
CA THR A 364 -34.03 -26.62 4.39
C THR A 364 -32.62 -26.01 4.54
N GLN A 365 -32.13 -25.99 5.78
CA GLN A 365 -30.74 -25.57 6.06
C GLN A 365 -29.79 -26.76 5.95
N HIS A 366 -28.63 -26.53 5.34
CA HIS A 366 -27.54 -27.49 5.24
C HIS A 366 -26.25 -26.86 5.77
N SER A 367 -25.55 -27.63 6.61
CA SER A 367 -24.21 -27.27 7.09
C SER A 367 -23.18 -28.01 6.26
N LEU A 368 -22.27 -27.25 5.60
CA LEU A 368 -21.24 -27.78 4.72
C LEU A 368 -19.86 -27.39 5.27
N SER A 369 -18.88 -28.26 5.09
CA SER A 369 -17.48 -27.98 5.37
C SER A 369 -16.72 -28.07 4.07
N VAL A 370 -16.22 -26.95 3.56
CA VAL A 370 -15.59 -26.82 2.24
C VAL A 370 -14.12 -26.54 2.42
N GLU A 371 -13.27 -27.29 1.75
CA GLU A 371 -11.83 -27.04 1.74
C GLU A 371 -11.55 -25.71 1.03
N ALA A 372 -10.80 -24.83 1.68
CA ALA A 372 -10.28 -23.64 1.04
C ALA A 372 -8.97 -23.95 0.31
N VAL A 373 -8.89 -23.60 -0.95
CA VAL A 373 -7.70 -23.77 -1.79
C VAL A 373 -7.15 -22.42 -2.17
N GLU A 374 -5.84 -22.36 -2.43
CA GLU A 374 -5.25 -21.13 -2.94
C GLU A 374 -5.75 -20.86 -4.37
N GLU A 375 -6.33 -19.68 -4.60
CA GLU A 375 -6.74 -19.22 -5.93
C GLU A 375 -5.47 -19.14 -6.81
N ARG A 376 -5.41 -19.97 -7.84
CA ARG A 376 -4.38 -19.86 -8.87
C ARG A 376 -4.94 -19.01 -9.99
N SER A 377 -4.47 -17.79 -10.12
CA SER A 377 -4.82 -17.01 -11.30
C SER A 377 -4.25 -17.70 -12.56
N GLU A 378 -4.99 -17.65 -13.65
CA GLU A 378 -4.50 -18.14 -14.95
C GLU A 378 -3.13 -17.56 -15.29
N PHE A 379 -2.92 -16.29 -14.94
CA PHE A 379 -1.65 -15.60 -15.10
C PHE A 379 -0.53 -16.19 -14.22
N ASP A 380 -0.82 -16.59 -12.99
CA ASP A 380 0.18 -17.19 -12.10
C ASP A 380 0.61 -18.55 -12.64
N SER A 381 -0.31 -19.29 -13.24
CA SER A 381 0.00 -20.56 -13.95
C SER A 381 0.92 -20.31 -15.14
N VAL A 382 0.63 -19.29 -15.96
CA VAL A 382 1.48 -18.88 -17.09
C VAL A 382 2.83 -18.35 -16.61
N SER A 383 2.83 -17.55 -15.54
CA SER A 383 4.05 -17.01 -14.94
C SER A 383 4.97 -18.12 -14.39
N ALA A 384 4.39 -19.17 -13.82
CA ALA A 384 5.12 -20.34 -13.31
C ALA A 384 5.77 -21.17 -14.43
N MET A 385 5.34 -21.04 -15.68
CA MET A 385 5.95 -21.68 -16.85
C MET A 385 7.19 -20.92 -17.35
N ALA A 386 7.45 -19.72 -16.86
CA ALA A 386 8.56 -18.90 -17.33
C ALA A 386 9.89 -19.37 -16.71
N ASP A 387 10.77 -19.83 -17.55
CA ASP A 387 12.18 -20.07 -17.24
C ASP A 387 12.97 -18.76 -17.47
N PRO A 388 13.62 -18.20 -16.44
CA PRO A 388 14.38 -16.94 -16.57
C PRO A 388 15.46 -16.99 -17.67
N GLN A 389 16.04 -18.15 -17.98
CA GLN A 389 17.06 -18.28 -19.02
C GLN A 389 16.43 -18.41 -20.43
N GLN A 390 15.32 -19.15 -20.55
CA GLN A 390 14.67 -19.40 -21.82
C GLN A 390 13.66 -18.32 -22.23
N ASN A 391 13.07 -17.63 -21.28
CA ASN A 391 11.98 -16.68 -21.51
C ASN A 391 12.43 -15.21 -21.47
N LEU A 392 13.72 -14.94 -21.21
CA LEU A 392 14.27 -13.58 -21.20
C LEU A 392 14.30 -12.98 -22.60
N VAL A 393 13.74 -11.77 -22.74
CA VAL A 393 13.93 -10.87 -23.89
C VAL A 393 14.73 -9.68 -23.37
N SER A 394 16.06 -9.80 -23.48
CA SER A 394 17.01 -8.87 -22.84
C SER A 394 16.85 -7.44 -23.28
N GLU A 395 16.60 -7.22 -24.57
CA GLU A 395 16.44 -5.92 -25.18
C GLU A 395 15.20 -5.16 -24.65
N LEU A 396 14.17 -5.88 -24.26
CA LEU A 396 12.95 -5.32 -23.64
C LEU A 396 12.98 -5.38 -22.11
N GLY A 397 13.94 -6.07 -21.53
CA GLY A 397 14.03 -6.28 -20.08
C GLY A 397 12.82 -7.00 -19.48
N ILE A 398 12.28 -8.00 -20.17
CA ILE A 398 11.09 -8.74 -19.75
C ILE A 398 11.32 -10.25 -19.80
N LEU A 399 10.52 -10.96 -19.03
CA LEU A 399 10.28 -12.41 -19.24
C LEU A 399 8.97 -12.55 -20.01
N GLY A 400 9.02 -13.21 -21.17
CA GLY A 400 7.88 -13.42 -22.06
C GLY A 400 7.55 -14.89 -22.22
N VAL A 401 6.27 -15.24 -22.14
CA VAL A 401 5.77 -16.60 -22.42
C VAL A 401 4.90 -16.54 -23.68
N GLU A 402 5.18 -17.44 -24.61
CA GLU A 402 4.42 -17.60 -25.84
C GLU A 402 3.02 -18.16 -25.54
N ILE A 403 2.00 -17.64 -26.23
CA ILE A 403 0.63 -18.16 -26.12
C ILE A 403 0.54 -19.48 -26.91
N THR A 404 0.56 -20.59 -26.17
CA THR A 404 0.28 -21.92 -26.70
C THR A 404 -1.23 -22.15 -26.81
N ARG A 405 -1.65 -23.23 -27.51
CA ARG A 405 -3.07 -23.63 -27.55
C ARG A 405 -3.67 -23.89 -26.18
N GLU A 406 -2.87 -24.42 -25.25
CA GLU A 406 -3.28 -24.69 -23.87
C GLU A 406 -3.51 -23.39 -23.10
N ILE A 407 -2.58 -22.43 -23.21
CA ILE A 407 -2.72 -21.10 -22.60
C ILE A 407 -3.91 -20.36 -23.23
N ALA A 408 -4.07 -20.42 -24.55
CA ALA A 408 -5.20 -19.76 -25.23
C ALA A 408 -6.57 -20.35 -24.85
N ALA A 409 -6.61 -21.65 -24.54
CA ALA A 409 -7.85 -22.31 -24.09
C ALA A 409 -8.17 -22.03 -22.62
N ALA A 410 -7.16 -21.78 -21.79
CA ALA A 410 -7.31 -21.52 -20.36
C ALA A 410 -7.49 -20.02 -20.05
N ALA A 411 -6.88 -19.14 -20.84
CA ALA A 411 -6.86 -17.70 -20.55
C ALA A 411 -8.12 -17.00 -21.05
N THR A 412 -8.98 -16.61 -20.11
CA THR A 412 -10.13 -15.75 -20.37
C THR A 412 -9.68 -14.31 -20.67
N GLY A 413 -10.22 -13.69 -21.70
CA GLY A 413 -9.91 -12.30 -22.06
C GLY A 413 -8.79 -12.09 -23.07
N LEU A 414 -8.20 -13.14 -23.65
CA LEU A 414 -7.36 -13.03 -24.83
C LEU A 414 -8.21 -12.72 -26.05
N ARG A 415 -7.85 -11.66 -26.81
CA ARG A 415 -8.57 -11.32 -28.06
C ARG A 415 -8.23 -12.28 -29.20
N ASP A 416 -6.96 -12.72 -29.22
CA ASP A 416 -6.45 -13.61 -30.26
C ASP A 416 -5.58 -14.70 -29.59
N PRO A 417 -5.53 -15.91 -30.15
CA PRO A 417 -4.81 -17.05 -29.57
C PRO A 417 -3.32 -17.07 -29.92
N TYR A 418 -2.69 -15.90 -30.07
CA TYR A 418 -1.26 -15.79 -30.39
C TYR A 418 -0.65 -14.56 -29.68
N GLY A 419 0.68 -14.52 -29.61
CA GLY A 419 1.46 -13.42 -29.05
C GLY A 419 2.35 -13.86 -27.89
N VAL A 420 2.96 -12.90 -27.25
CA VAL A 420 3.85 -13.13 -26.10
C VAL A 420 3.30 -12.40 -24.87
N ILE A 421 2.99 -13.16 -23.82
CA ILE A 421 2.54 -12.62 -22.53
C ILE A 421 3.77 -12.16 -21.76
N VAL A 422 3.79 -10.93 -21.29
CA VAL A 422 4.78 -10.43 -20.34
C VAL A 422 4.44 -10.95 -18.97
N VAL A 423 5.28 -11.84 -18.41
CA VAL A 423 5.02 -12.44 -17.09
C VAL A 423 5.78 -11.76 -15.97
N ALA A 424 6.93 -11.16 -16.28
CA ALA A 424 7.70 -10.40 -15.31
C ALA A 424 8.64 -9.39 -16.02
N ARG A 425 9.17 -8.44 -15.26
CA ARG A 425 10.31 -7.64 -15.67
C ARG A 425 11.59 -8.30 -15.17
N ALA A 426 12.62 -8.31 -16.00
CA ALA A 426 13.91 -8.87 -15.61
C ALA A 426 14.57 -7.98 -14.54
N ALA A 427 15.14 -8.60 -13.50
CA ALA A 427 15.87 -7.89 -12.47
C ALA A 427 17.11 -7.19 -13.07
N GLY A 428 17.29 -5.91 -12.76
CA GLY A 428 18.44 -5.12 -13.26
C GLY A 428 18.32 -4.65 -14.69
N ALA A 429 17.21 -4.90 -15.39
CA ALA A 429 17.01 -4.37 -16.73
C ALA A 429 16.81 -2.85 -16.66
N ALA A 430 17.77 -2.12 -17.23
CA ALA A 430 17.70 -0.66 -17.40
C ALA A 430 16.71 -0.25 -18.51
N SER A 431 15.88 -1.16 -18.99
CA SER A 431 14.99 -0.96 -20.11
C SER A 431 13.91 0.06 -19.81
N GLU A 432 13.86 1.11 -20.58
CA GLU A 432 12.85 2.17 -20.56
C GLU A 432 11.51 1.73 -21.15
N VAL A 433 11.37 0.45 -21.45
CA VAL A 433 10.20 -0.11 -22.11
C VAL A 433 8.99 -0.13 -21.16
N PRO A 434 7.90 0.55 -21.51
CA PRO A 434 6.72 0.71 -20.65
C PRO A 434 5.76 -0.50 -20.72
N LEU A 435 6.32 -1.71 -20.66
CA LEU A 435 5.58 -2.96 -20.57
C LEU A 435 5.31 -3.33 -19.11
N GLN A 436 4.16 -3.96 -18.87
CA GLN A 436 3.70 -4.40 -17.55
C GLN A 436 3.43 -5.92 -17.58
N PRO A 437 3.55 -6.62 -16.45
CA PRO A 437 3.05 -7.97 -16.34
C PRO A 437 1.57 -8.06 -16.74
N LYS A 438 1.20 -9.12 -17.44
CA LYS A 438 -0.10 -9.36 -18.10
C LYS A 438 -0.30 -8.66 -19.45
N ASP A 439 0.62 -7.82 -19.90
CA ASP A 439 0.58 -7.34 -21.29
C ASP A 439 0.79 -8.47 -22.27
N VAL A 440 0.09 -8.44 -23.40
CA VAL A 440 0.31 -9.38 -24.49
C VAL A 440 0.84 -8.61 -25.69
N ILE A 441 2.09 -8.87 -26.07
CA ILE A 441 2.72 -8.25 -27.24
C ILE A 441 2.18 -8.91 -28.49
N ARG A 442 1.57 -8.11 -29.38
CA ARG A 442 0.95 -8.54 -30.62
C ARG A 442 1.76 -8.19 -31.86
N SER A 443 2.43 -7.03 -31.84
CA SER A 443 3.33 -6.63 -32.92
C SER A 443 4.46 -5.75 -32.40
N VAL A 444 5.58 -5.75 -33.15
CA VAL A 444 6.70 -4.81 -33.02
C VAL A 444 6.71 -4.00 -34.33
N ASN A 445 6.47 -2.70 -34.24
CA ASN A 445 6.25 -1.83 -35.40
C ASN A 445 5.12 -2.41 -36.30
N ARG A 446 5.47 -2.87 -37.50
CA ARG A 446 4.52 -3.49 -38.43
C ARG A 446 4.61 -5.02 -38.48
N THR A 447 5.53 -5.61 -37.70
CA THR A 447 5.77 -7.06 -37.71
C THR A 447 4.89 -7.71 -36.65
N GLN A 448 4.01 -8.61 -37.06
CA GLN A 448 3.18 -9.39 -36.16
C GLN A 448 4.03 -10.38 -35.36
N ILE A 449 3.75 -10.50 -34.06
CA ILE A 449 4.44 -11.38 -33.13
C ILE A 449 3.52 -12.53 -32.76
N SER A 450 3.91 -13.75 -33.12
CA SER A 450 3.18 -14.97 -32.77
C SER A 450 3.93 -15.87 -31.80
N THR A 451 5.27 -15.78 -31.78
CA THR A 451 6.14 -16.62 -30.93
C THR A 451 7.15 -15.78 -30.19
N LEU A 452 7.74 -16.34 -29.14
CA LEU A 452 8.83 -15.71 -28.40
C LEU A 452 10.07 -15.51 -29.31
N GLY A 453 10.32 -16.46 -30.20
CA GLY A 453 11.39 -16.35 -31.21
C GLY A 453 11.17 -15.16 -32.14
N SER A 454 9.98 -15.01 -32.71
CA SER A 454 9.65 -13.88 -33.59
C SER A 454 9.76 -12.52 -32.87
N LEU A 455 9.45 -12.47 -31.56
CA LEU A 455 9.65 -11.26 -30.76
C LEU A 455 11.14 -10.92 -30.65
N ARG A 456 11.98 -11.89 -30.30
CA ARG A 456 13.43 -11.67 -30.18
C ARG A 456 14.05 -11.21 -31.50
N ASP A 457 13.69 -11.86 -32.59
CA ASP A 457 14.22 -11.51 -33.91
C ASP A 457 13.80 -10.10 -34.33
N ALA A 458 12.52 -9.76 -34.10
CA ALA A 458 11.99 -8.43 -34.39
C ALA A 458 12.68 -7.34 -33.57
N VAL A 459 12.96 -7.60 -32.29
CA VAL A 459 13.59 -6.60 -31.40
C VAL A 459 15.09 -6.48 -31.70
N ARG A 460 15.80 -7.56 -31.98
CA ARG A 460 17.20 -7.54 -32.39
C ARG A 460 17.48 -6.85 -33.73
N ALA A 461 16.49 -6.82 -34.60
CA ALA A 461 16.57 -6.11 -35.87
C ALA A 461 16.41 -4.58 -35.71
N LEU A 462 16.06 -4.09 -34.53
CA LEU A 462 15.90 -2.67 -34.26
C LEU A 462 17.26 -1.98 -34.12
N LYS A 463 17.32 -0.74 -34.57
CA LYS A 463 18.53 0.08 -34.41
C LYS A 463 18.43 0.88 -33.12
N PRO A 464 19.51 0.97 -32.33
CA PRO A 464 19.55 1.86 -31.15
C PRO A 464 19.17 3.30 -31.50
N GLY A 465 18.48 3.98 -30.60
CA GLY A 465 18.06 5.37 -30.75
C GLY A 465 16.90 5.61 -31.73
N VAL A 466 16.30 4.55 -32.32
CA VAL A 466 15.14 4.69 -33.21
C VAL A 466 13.86 4.38 -32.41
N PRO A 467 12.80 5.19 -32.54
CA PRO A 467 11.50 4.91 -31.91
C PRO A 467 10.93 3.57 -32.34
N VAL A 468 10.47 2.80 -31.36
CA VAL A 468 9.83 1.49 -31.53
C VAL A 468 8.41 1.60 -31.03
N THR A 469 7.47 1.00 -31.75
CA THR A 469 6.06 0.94 -31.36
C THR A 469 5.63 -0.50 -31.24
N LEU A 470 5.16 -0.88 -30.05
CA LEU A 470 4.53 -2.18 -29.82
C LEU A 470 3.00 -2.04 -29.83
N GLN A 471 2.31 -2.96 -30.49
CA GLN A 471 0.89 -3.17 -30.24
C GLN A 471 0.76 -4.18 -29.11
N VAL A 472 0.11 -3.77 -28.05
CA VAL A 472 -0.02 -4.54 -26.81
C VAL A 472 -1.50 -4.71 -26.47
N GLN A 473 -1.90 -5.90 -26.06
CA GLN A 473 -3.18 -6.08 -25.40
C GLN A 473 -2.96 -5.90 -23.88
N ARG A 474 -3.61 -4.90 -23.28
CA ARG A 474 -3.60 -4.59 -21.85
C ARG A 474 -5.03 -4.53 -21.34
N SER A 475 -5.37 -5.31 -20.31
CA SER A 475 -6.72 -5.38 -19.74
C SER A 475 -7.81 -5.57 -20.82
N GLY A 476 -7.58 -6.49 -21.75
CA GLY A 476 -8.51 -6.82 -22.85
C GLY A 476 -8.55 -5.82 -24.01
N ARG A 477 -7.86 -4.67 -23.93
CA ARG A 477 -7.84 -3.62 -24.97
C ARG A 477 -6.52 -3.60 -25.72
N LEU A 478 -6.56 -3.33 -27.03
CA LEU A 478 -5.35 -3.09 -27.82
C LEU A 478 -4.94 -1.62 -27.68
N ILE A 479 -3.66 -1.41 -27.33
CA ILE A 479 -3.03 -0.11 -27.22
C ILE A 479 -1.71 -0.12 -27.98
N TYR A 480 -1.23 1.05 -28.38
CA TYR A 480 0.11 1.23 -28.89
C TYR A 480 1.00 1.84 -27.80
N VAL A 481 2.18 1.27 -27.64
CA VAL A 481 3.19 1.69 -26.71
C VAL A 481 4.45 2.02 -27.48
N SER A 482 4.90 3.28 -27.45
CA SER A 482 6.09 3.74 -28.19
C SER A 482 7.17 4.17 -27.21
N PHE A 483 8.42 3.80 -27.52
CA PHE A 483 9.62 4.11 -26.73
C PHE A 483 10.86 4.04 -27.63
N THR A 484 12.01 4.39 -27.08
CA THR A 484 13.32 4.27 -27.78
C THR A 484 14.12 3.20 -27.04
N LEU A 485 14.75 2.30 -27.79
CA LEU A 485 15.73 1.36 -27.23
C LEU A 485 17.10 2.03 -27.28
N ASP A 486 17.83 2.01 -26.18
CA ASP A 486 19.21 2.48 -26.05
C ASP A 486 20.21 1.51 -26.64
#